data_b63632e4d6b4a632d97c3e01c3406e60
#
_entry.id   b63632e4d6b4a632d97c3e01c3406e60
#
_cell.length_a   1.000
_cell.length_b   1.000
_cell.length_c   1.000
_cell.angle_alpha   90.00
_cell.angle_beta   90.00
_cell.angle_gamma   90.00
#
_symmetry.space_group_name_H-M   'P 1'
#
loop_
_entity.id
_entity.type
_entity.pdbx_description
1 polymer ?
#
loop_
_entity_poly.entity_id
_entity_poly.type
_entity_poly.pdbx_seq_one_letter_code
_entity_poly.pdbx_strand_id
1 'polypeptide(L)'
;MKSLHRFVASAIFLLVAHAGHAETPPPQGVLGLSASASVEVAKDVLTVSLATTKEGADANLVQAQLKEALDSALAEAKKVARPGQIDVQTGNLSIYPRYANTPGSARPAISSWQGSVELIVEGRDIVAIGQLTGRITTMTIAGVAQRLSREASQRVEADLAAEAVAAFRAKAQNYAKLFGYAGYVVREVTMATSDPQPGPIPRMRMQAAATSGAEALSIEPGRALVTATVNGTVQMK
;
A
#
# COMPACT_ATOMS: atom_id res chain seq x y z
N MET A 1 -83.40 -57.43 -17.84
CA MET A 1 -82.53 -57.19 -18.32
C MET A 1 -81.96 -55.77 -18.45
N LYS A 2 -81.64 -55.13 -17.37
CA LYS A 2 -81.01 -53.78 -17.36
C LYS A 2 -79.90 -53.80 -16.35
N SER A 3 -78.68 -53.80 -16.80
CA SER A 3 -77.47 -53.74 -15.98
C SER A 3 -77.14 -52.30 -15.60
N LEU A 4 -77.08 -52.04 -14.33
CA LEU A 4 -76.79 -50.76 -13.73
C LEU A 4 -75.32 -50.65 -13.45
N HIS A 5 -74.59 -49.80 -14.16
CA HIS A 5 -73.20 -49.51 -13.92
C HIS A 5 -73.06 -48.40 -12.88
N ARG A 6 -72.46 -48.72 -11.74
CA ARG A 6 -72.11 -47.79 -10.67
C ARG A 6 -70.75 -47.20 -10.97
N PHE A 7 -70.68 -45.91 -11.29
CA PHE A 7 -69.41 -45.14 -11.31
C PHE A 7 -69.08 -44.73 -9.89
N VAL A 8 -67.92 -45.18 -9.39
CA VAL A 8 -67.30 -44.69 -8.15
C VAL A 8 -66.27 -43.67 -8.59
N ALA A 9 -66.56 -42.37 -8.33
CA ALA A 9 -65.60 -41.27 -8.53
C ALA A 9 -64.74 -41.17 -7.27
N SER A 10 -63.45 -41.53 -7.39
CA SER A 10 -62.42 -41.38 -6.32
C SER A 10 -61.86 -39.99 -6.39
N ALA A 11 -62.18 -39.11 -5.47
CA ALA A 11 -61.64 -37.78 -5.36
C ALA A 11 -60.33 -37.85 -4.56
N ILE A 12 -59.21 -37.72 -5.27
CA ILE A 12 -57.89 -37.57 -4.66
C ILE A 12 -57.70 -36.10 -4.22
N PHE A 13 -57.72 -35.86 -2.91
CA PHE A 13 -57.43 -34.55 -2.31
C PHE A 13 -55.91 -34.39 -2.22
N LEU A 14 -55.34 -33.62 -3.13
CA LEU A 14 -53.91 -33.22 -3.06
C LEU A 14 -53.75 -32.21 -1.93
N LEU A 15 -53.19 -32.65 -0.80
CA LEU A 15 -52.74 -31.77 0.29
C LEU A 15 -51.45 -31.09 -0.16
N VAL A 16 -51.50 -29.86 -0.65
CA VAL A 16 -50.34 -29.01 -0.89
C VAL A 16 -49.86 -28.49 0.49
N ALA A 17 -48.86 -29.13 1.04
CA ALA A 17 -48.16 -28.63 2.20
C ALA A 17 -47.40 -27.34 1.82
N HIS A 18 -48.00 -26.18 2.16
CA HIS A 18 -47.30 -24.91 2.15
C HIS A 18 -46.23 -24.96 3.23
N ALA A 19 -44.95 -25.19 2.86
CA ALA A 19 -43.82 -24.94 3.71
C ALA A 19 -43.76 -23.43 3.95
N GLY A 20 -44.39 -22.99 5.04
CA GLY A 20 -44.28 -21.61 5.51
C GLY A 20 -42.82 -21.33 5.78
N HIS A 21 -42.21 -20.47 4.97
CA HIS A 21 -40.93 -19.86 5.33
C HIS A 21 -41.24 -19.01 6.58
N ALA A 22 -40.81 -19.52 7.74
CA ALA A 22 -40.84 -18.73 8.96
C ALA A 22 -39.81 -17.58 8.73
N GLU A 23 -40.30 -16.39 8.35
CA GLU A 23 -39.52 -15.17 8.40
C GLU A 23 -39.05 -15.01 9.84
N THR A 24 -37.75 -15.11 10.04
CA THR A 24 -37.14 -14.76 11.34
C THR A 24 -37.46 -13.29 11.62
N PRO A 25 -38.12 -12.97 12.75
CA PRO A 25 -38.48 -11.60 13.05
C PRO A 25 -37.22 -10.75 13.05
N PRO A 26 -37.27 -9.50 12.55
CA PRO A 26 -36.12 -8.64 12.49
C PRO A 26 -35.50 -8.50 13.88
N PRO A 27 -34.17 -8.53 13.99
CA PRO A 27 -33.50 -8.49 15.28
C PRO A 27 -33.82 -7.17 15.99
N GLN A 28 -34.44 -7.25 17.15
CA GLN A 28 -34.75 -6.10 18.01
C GLN A 28 -33.54 -5.77 18.91
N GLY A 29 -33.34 -4.48 19.18
CA GLY A 29 -32.26 -4.04 20.08
C GLY A 29 -30.84 -4.26 19.54
N VAL A 30 -30.66 -4.34 18.21
CA VAL A 30 -29.34 -4.44 17.56
C VAL A 30 -28.85 -3.04 17.20
N LEU A 31 -27.61 -2.73 17.56
CA LEU A 31 -26.96 -1.46 17.27
C LEU A 31 -25.65 -1.70 16.51
N GLY A 32 -25.50 -1.05 15.36
CA GLY A 32 -24.21 -0.97 14.63
C GLY A 32 -23.36 0.15 15.19
N LEU A 33 -22.07 -0.12 15.42
CA LEU A 33 -21.10 0.81 16.00
C LEU A 33 -19.81 0.81 15.21
N SER A 34 -19.15 1.97 15.20
CA SER A 34 -17.76 2.12 14.76
C SER A 34 -16.97 2.89 15.80
N ALA A 35 -15.74 2.46 16.03
CA ALA A 35 -14.77 3.19 16.85
C ALA A 35 -13.38 3.09 16.21
N SER A 36 -12.56 4.11 16.38
CA SER A 36 -11.21 4.15 15.84
C SER A 36 -10.23 4.74 16.85
N ALA A 37 -8.99 4.33 16.73
CA ALA A 37 -7.84 4.93 17.38
C ALA A 37 -6.80 5.30 16.33
N SER A 38 -6.06 6.39 16.53
CA SER A 38 -5.06 6.87 15.58
C SER A 38 -3.84 7.42 16.30
N VAL A 39 -2.66 7.20 15.73
CA VAL A 39 -1.40 7.76 16.23
C VAL A 39 -0.52 8.25 15.09
N GLU A 40 0.19 9.34 15.32
CA GLU A 40 1.25 9.80 14.41
C GLU A 40 2.59 9.19 14.81
N VAL A 41 3.25 8.53 13.86
CA VAL A 41 4.53 7.86 14.04
C VAL A 41 5.56 8.41 13.06
N ALA A 42 6.78 8.67 13.53
CA ALA A 42 7.88 9.05 12.64
C ALA A 42 8.25 7.88 11.72
N LYS A 43 8.41 8.18 10.42
CA LYS A 43 8.88 7.20 9.44
C LYS A 43 10.36 6.90 9.71
N ASP A 44 10.71 5.63 9.80
CA ASP A 44 12.02 5.15 10.23
C ASP A 44 12.83 4.46 9.11
N VAL A 45 12.28 4.37 7.92
CA VAL A 45 12.95 3.82 6.73
C VAL A 45 12.98 4.86 5.62
N LEU A 46 14.17 5.12 5.11
CA LEU A 46 14.42 5.95 3.94
C LEU A 46 14.73 5.06 2.74
N THR A 47 14.15 5.35 1.59
CA THR A 47 14.50 4.78 0.29
C THR A 47 14.94 5.90 -0.64
N VAL A 48 16.13 5.79 -1.19
CA VAL A 48 16.65 6.70 -2.21
C VAL A 48 16.87 5.91 -3.50
N SER A 49 16.22 6.34 -4.58
CA SER A 49 16.47 5.85 -5.92
C SER A 49 17.44 6.79 -6.63
N LEU A 50 18.52 6.24 -7.13
CA LEU A 50 19.52 6.91 -7.94
C LEU A 50 19.44 6.36 -9.36
N ALA A 51 19.46 7.21 -10.36
CA ALA A 51 19.38 6.76 -11.75
C ALA A 51 20.33 7.55 -12.66
N THR A 52 20.70 6.92 -13.76
CA THR A 52 21.40 7.61 -14.87
C THR A 52 20.85 7.15 -16.21
N THR A 53 20.86 8.04 -17.18
CA THR A 53 20.44 7.77 -18.56
C THR A 53 21.61 8.05 -19.48
N LYS A 54 21.83 7.15 -20.46
CA LYS A 54 22.83 7.29 -21.53
C LYS A 54 22.17 7.15 -22.88
N GLU A 55 22.69 7.87 -23.86
CA GLU A 55 22.26 7.80 -25.25
C GLU A 55 23.47 7.68 -26.19
N GLY A 56 23.32 6.90 -27.23
CA GLY A 56 24.41 6.69 -28.20
C GLY A 56 23.91 5.97 -29.45
N ALA A 57 24.78 5.93 -30.48
CA ALA A 57 24.47 5.27 -31.75
C ALA A 57 24.47 3.74 -31.65
N ASP A 58 25.15 3.16 -30.69
CA ASP A 58 25.31 1.71 -30.52
C ASP A 58 24.79 1.26 -29.14
N ALA A 59 23.93 0.24 -29.12
CA ALA A 59 23.33 -0.30 -27.93
C ALA A 59 24.36 -0.89 -26.95
N ASN A 60 25.42 -1.53 -27.45
CA ASN A 60 26.43 -2.14 -26.61
C ASN A 60 27.30 -1.08 -25.91
N LEU A 61 27.59 0.03 -26.60
CA LEU A 61 28.29 1.17 -25.97
C LEU A 61 27.44 1.81 -24.90
N VAL A 62 26.13 2.01 -25.14
CA VAL A 62 25.20 2.51 -24.11
C VAL A 62 25.16 1.57 -22.92
N GLN A 63 25.07 0.26 -23.14
CA GLN A 63 25.09 -0.74 -22.06
C GLN A 63 26.39 -0.69 -21.24
N ALA A 64 27.54 -0.58 -21.90
CA ALA A 64 28.83 -0.51 -21.23
C ALA A 64 28.91 0.74 -20.32
N GLN A 65 28.49 1.91 -20.81
CA GLN A 65 28.47 3.16 -20.04
C GLN A 65 27.51 3.10 -18.84
N LEU A 66 26.33 2.46 -18.99
CA LEU A 66 25.40 2.26 -17.89
C LEU A 66 25.98 1.33 -16.83
N LYS A 67 26.62 0.24 -17.28
CA LYS A 67 27.28 -0.70 -16.37
C LYS A 67 28.42 -0.04 -15.57
N GLU A 68 29.27 0.74 -16.23
CA GLU A 68 30.35 1.48 -15.58
C GLU A 68 29.82 2.45 -14.52
N ALA A 69 28.77 3.21 -14.85
CA ALA A 69 28.13 4.13 -13.90
C ALA A 69 27.53 3.41 -12.70
N LEU A 70 26.87 2.26 -12.92
CA LEU A 70 26.29 1.43 -11.88
C LEU A 70 27.38 0.80 -11.00
N ASP A 71 28.45 0.22 -11.59
CA ASP A 71 29.53 -0.43 -10.87
C ASP A 71 30.24 0.58 -9.93
N SER A 72 30.46 1.81 -10.43
CA SER A 72 31.01 2.91 -9.62
C SER A 72 30.11 3.28 -8.46
N ALA A 73 28.80 3.43 -8.69
CA ALA A 73 27.83 3.75 -7.64
C ALA A 73 27.71 2.60 -6.61
N LEU A 74 27.70 1.35 -7.07
CA LEU A 74 27.68 0.17 -6.21
C LEU A 74 28.94 0.07 -5.33
N ALA A 75 30.10 0.44 -5.85
CA ALA A 75 31.34 0.44 -5.08
C ALA A 75 31.26 1.43 -3.89
N GLU A 76 30.68 2.61 -4.09
CA GLU A 76 30.43 3.56 -2.99
C GLU A 76 29.35 3.08 -2.02
N ALA A 77 28.24 2.55 -2.54
CA ALA A 77 27.13 2.09 -1.72
C ALA A 77 27.53 0.90 -0.81
N LYS A 78 28.34 -0.04 -1.32
CA LYS A 78 28.83 -1.20 -0.56
C LYS A 78 29.70 -0.81 0.63
N LYS A 79 30.36 0.35 0.62
CA LYS A 79 31.17 0.82 1.76
C LYS A 79 30.32 1.14 3.00
N VAL A 80 29.05 1.47 2.80
CA VAL A 80 28.11 1.81 3.89
C VAL A 80 27.03 0.75 4.10
N ALA A 81 26.90 -0.21 3.20
CA ALA A 81 25.93 -1.29 3.29
C ALA A 81 26.13 -2.09 4.59
N ARG A 82 25.05 -2.28 5.34
CA ARG A 82 24.99 -3.07 6.57
C ARG A 82 23.65 -3.79 6.62
N PRO A 83 23.64 -5.12 6.67
CA PRO A 83 22.39 -5.90 6.69
C PRO A 83 21.41 -5.39 7.76
N GLY A 84 20.16 -5.15 7.35
CA GLY A 84 19.09 -4.66 8.22
C GLY A 84 19.17 -3.17 8.62
N GLN A 85 20.22 -2.45 8.22
CA GLN A 85 20.35 -1.00 8.44
C GLN A 85 20.42 -0.21 7.14
N ILE A 86 21.23 -0.69 6.18
CA ILE A 86 21.34 -0.12 4.83
C ILE A 86 21.46 -1.27 3.85
N ASP A 87 20.42 -1.45 3.07
CA ASP A 87 20.34 -2.43 2.00
C ASP A 87 20.53 -1.73 0.65
N VAL A 88 21.26 -2.38 -0.25
CA VAL A 88 21.60 -1.86 -1.57
C VAL A 88 21.15 -2.87 -2.61
N GLN A 89 20.37 -2.43 -3.58
CA GLN A 89 19.91 -3.29 -4.66
C GLN A 89 19.94 -2.54 -5.99
N THR A 90 20.23 -3.27 -7.06
CA THR A 90 20.08 -2.74 -8.42
C THR A 90 18.59 -2.74 -8.77
N GLY A 91 18.10 -1.59 -9.21
CA GLY A 91 16.75 -1.43 -9.72
C GLY A 91 16.63 -1.84 -11.17
N ASN A 92 15.80 -1.12 -11.93
CA ASN A 92 15.57 -1.41 -13.34
C ASN A 92 16.78 -1.02 -14.21
N LEU A 93 17.11 -1.87 -15.19
CA LEU A 93 18.00 -1.55 -16.30
C LEU A 93 17.23 -1.77 -17.60
N SER A 94 17.18 -0.75 -18.46
CA SER A 94 16.48 -0.81 -19.75
C SER A 94 17.28 -0.13 -20.83
N ILE A 95 17.21 -0.67 -22.06
CA ILE A 95 17.79 -0.08 -23.27
C ILE A 95 16.74 -0.24 -24.37
N TYR A 96 16.47 0.83 -25.09
CA TYR A 96 15.49 0.84 -26.16
C TYR A 96 15.94 1.73 -27.34
N PRO A 97 15.57 1.39 -28.59
CA PRO A 97 15.87 2.20 -29.76
C PRO A 97 15.03 3.47 -29.78
N ARG A 98 15.65 4.56 -30.20
CA ARG A 98 14.99 5.81 -30.58
C ARG A 98 14.85 5.86 -32.08
N TYR A 99 13.68 6.26 -32.56
CA TYR A 99 13.39 6.32 -33.98
C TYR A 99 13.32 7.77 -34.46
N ALA A 100 13.96 8.08 -35.60
CA ALA A 100 13.76 9.35 -36.25
C ALA A 100 12.60 9.27 -37.27
N ASN A 101 11.72 10.25 -37.20
CA ASN A 101 10.72 10.46 -38.25
C ASN A 101 11.37 11.22 -39.40
N THR A 102 11.80 10.50 -40.45
CA THR A 102 12.30 11.13 -41.68
C THR A 102 11.12 11.42 -42.60
N PRO A 103 10.83 12.69 -42.95
CA PRO A 103 9.76 13.02 -43.87
C PRO A 103 9.95 12.26 -45.19
N GLY A 104 8.92 11.55 -45.66
CA GLY A 104 8.97 10.77 -46.90
C GLY A 104 9.43 9.31 -46.72
N SER A 105 9.83 8.84 -45.55
CA SER A 105 10.15 7.44 -45.30
C SER A 105 8.93 6.67 -44.83
N ALA A 106 8.64 5.53 -45.50
CA ALA A 106 7.52 4.65 -45.10
C ALA A 106 7.78 3.86 -43.80
N ARG A 107 9.01 3.87 -43.27
CA ARG A 107 9.39 3.19 -42.02
C ARG A 107 10.30 4.09 -41.17
N PRO A 108 10.04 4.22 -39.87
CA PRO A 108 10.96 4.88 -38.94
C PRO A 108 12.31 4.15 -38.91
N ALA A 109 13.42 4.90 -39.06
CA ALA A 109 14.76 4.34 -38.87
C ALA A 109 15.24 4.56 -37.42
N ILE A 110 15.99 3.60 -36.89
CA ILE A 110 16.63 3.78 -35.57
C ILE A 110 17.66 4.90 -35.71
N SER A 111 17.51 5.95 -34.92
CA SER A 111 18.41 7.11 -34.88
C SER A 111 19.47 7.00 -33.77
N SER A 112 19.12 6.43 -32.66
CA SER A 112 19.99 6.25 -31.48
C SER A 112 19.43 5.17 -30.56
N TRP A 113 20.20 4.81 -29.56
CA TRP A 113 19.79 3.96 -28.45
C TRP A 113 19.81 4.76 -27.16
N GLN A 114 18.78 4.63 -26.35
CA GLN A 114 18.72 5.23 -25.03
C GLN A 114 18.57 4.13 -23.99
N GLY A 115 19.34 4.22 -22.92
CA GLY A 115 19.20 3.31 -21.81
C GLY A 115 19.22 4.04 -20.47
N SER A 116 18.65 3.40 -19.46
CA SER A 116 18.68 3.87 -18.08
C SER A 116 18.98 2.72 -17.11
N VAL A 117 19.62 3.06 -16.00
CA VAL A 117 19.85 2.11 -14.92
C VAL A 117 19.56 2.81 -13.59
N GLU A 118 19.06 2.03 -12.63
CA GLU A 118 18.69 2.50 -11.31
C GLU A 118 19.47 1.73 -10.23
N LEU A 119 19.84 2.44 -9.17
CA LEU A 119 20.36 1.90 -7.91
C LEU A 119 19.41 2.34 -6.79
N ILE A 120 18.97 1.41 -5.97
CA ILE A 120 18.08 1.67 -4.85
C ILE A 120 18.86 1.42 -3.56
N VAL A 121 18.87 2.41 -2.67
CA VAL A 121 19.45 2.33 -1.34
C VAL A 121 18.33 2.56 -0.34
N GLU A 122 18.12 1.58 0.53
CA GLU A 122 17.06 1.62 1.53
C GLU A 122 17.60 1.29 2.92
N GLY A 123 17.13 1.98 3.96
CA GLY A 123 17.52 1.64 5.31
C GLY A 123 17.04 2.62 6.38
N ARG A 124 17.45 2.33 7.61
CA ARG A 124 17.13 3.11 8.81
C ARG A 124 18.19 4.16 9.16
N ASP A 125 19.42 4.00 8.68
CA ASP A 125 20.47 4.98 8.87
C ASP A 125 20.33 6.11 7.84
N ILE A 126 19.36 6.99 8.09
CA ILE A 126 18.99 8.11 7.20
C ILE A 126 20.19 9.01 6.94
N VAL A 127 21.02 9.24 7.96
CA VAL A 127 22.20 10.11 7.87
C VAL A 127 23.26 9.51 6.95
N ALA A 128 23.59 8.23 7.11
CA ALA A 128 24.57 7.56 6.27
C ALA A 128 24.10 7.46 4.81
N ILE A 129 22.80 7.22 4.57
CA ILE A 129 22.21 7.22 3.23
C ILE A 129 22.28 8.63 2.62
N GLY A 130 21.93 9.68 3.36
CA GLY A 130 22.05 11.07 2.90
C GLY A 130 23.48 11.44 2.53
N GLN A 131 24.48 11.04 3.32
CA GLN A 131 25.89 11.25 3.01
C GLN A 131 26.36 10.45 1.78
N LEU A 132 25.82 9.25 1.57
CA LEU A 132 26.13 8.43 0.41
C LEU A 132 25.74 9.12 -0.89
N THR A 133 24.57 9.81 -0.94
CA THR A 133 24.12 10.50 -2.16
C THR A 133 25.12 11.55 -2.64
N GLY A 134 25.82 12.23 -1.74
CA GLY A 134 26.86 13.18 -2.09
C GLY A 134 28.16 12.54 -2.63
N ARG A 135 28.41 11.25 -2.38
CA ARG A 135 29.57 10.52 -2.87
C ARG A 135 29.36 9.88 -4.23
N ILE A 136 28.12 9.55 -4.57
CA ILE A 136 27.76 8.97 -5.86
C ILE A 136 27.63 10.10 -6.88
N THR A 137 28.61 10.22 -7.79
CA THR A 137 28.64 11.26 -8.82
C THR A 137 28.24 10.76 -10.20
N THR A 138 28.14 9.43 -10.39
CA THR A 138 27.82 8.79 -11.68
C THR A 138 26.32 8.66 -11.94
N MET A 139 25.50 8.88 -10.91
CA MET A 139 24.05 8.82 -10.95
C MET A 139 23.45 10.05 -10.25
N THR A 140 22.21 10.39 -10.59
CA THR A 140 21.45 11.47 -9.96
C THR A 140 20.30 10.91 -9.13
N ILE A 141 19.84 11.65 -8.12
CA ILE A 141 18.68 11.26 -7.32
C ILE A 141 17.43 11.30 -8.20
N ALA A 142 16.83 10.15 -8.43
CA ALA A 142 15.58 9.99 -9.19
C ALA A 142 14.35 10.07 -8.27
N GLY A 143 14.49 9.66 -7.01
CA GLY A 143 13.40 9.69 -6.04
C GLY A 143 13.86 9.50 -4.61
N VAL A 144 13.05 10.03 -3.69
CA VAL A 144 13.22 9.84 -2.24
C VAL A 144 11.87 9.49 -1.66
N ALA A 145 11.80 8.41 -0.90
CA ALA A 145 10.60 7.97 -0.21
C ALA A 145 10.92 7.62 1.24
N GLN A 146 9.93 7.77 2.11
CA GLN A 146 10.04 7.37 3.51
C GLN A 146 8.83 6.54 3.90
N ARG A 147 9.05 5.51 4.71
CA ARG A 147 7.98 4.64 5.22
C ARG A 147 8.26 4.20 6.65
N LEU A 148 7.26 3.59 7.28
CA LEU A 148 7.49 2.83 8.50
C LEU A 148 8.13 1.48 8.16
N SER A 149 9.02 1.03 9.02
CA SER A 149 9.48 -0.35 8.97
C SER A 149 8.34 -1.30 9.34
N ARG A 150 8.47 -2.55 8.91
CA ARG A 150 7.48 -3.59 9.26
C ARG A 150 7.33 -3.74 10.78
N GLU A 151 8.43 -3.72 11.51
CA GLU A 151 8.44 -3.84 12.97
C GLU A 151 7.77 -2.65 13.65
N ALA A 152 7.99 -1.42 13.16
CA ALA A 152 7.32 -0.23 13.66
C ALA A 152 5.82 -0.29 13.38
N SER A 153 5.41 -0.66 12.14
CA SER A 153 4.00 -0.85 11.78
C SER A 153 3.32 -1.87 12.68
N GLN A 154 3.88 -3.07 12.81
CA GLN A 154 3.28 -4.15 13.60
C GLN A 154 3.11 -3.78 15.08
N ARG A 155 4.09 -3.08 15.67
CA ARG A 155 3.99 -2.61 17.06
C ARG A 155 2.87 -1.62 17.23
N VAL A 156 2.82 -0.62 16.37
CA VAL A 156 1.79 0.43 16.39
C VAL A 156 0.40 -0.15 16.13
N GLU A 157 0.27 -1.08 15.20
CA GLU A 157 -0.99 -1.77 14.90
C GLU A 157 -1.54 -2.53 16.11
N ALA A 158 -0.68 -3.22 16.85
CA ALA A 158 -1.09 -3.95 18.05
C ALA A 158 -1.63 -3.03 19.16
N ASP A 159 -0.94 -1.91 19.38
CA ASP A 159 -1.34 -0.92 20.37
C ASP A 159 -2.67 -0.24 19.99
N LEU A 160 -2.79 0.18 18.73
CA LEU A 160 -4.00 0.81 18.20
C LEU A 160 -5.19 -0.14 18.16
N ALA A 161 -4.96 -1.43 17.89
CA ALA A 161 -6.02 -2.43 17.94
C ALA A 161 -6.63 -2.53 19.36
N ALA A 162 -5.77 -2.55 20.39
CA ALA A 162 -6.24 -2.57 21.77
C ALA A 162 -7.04 -1.31 22.15
N GLU A 163 -6.56 -0.13 21.73
CA GLU A 163 -7.24 1.15 21.97
C GLU A 163 -8.58 1.24 21.23
N ALA A 164 -8.63 0.84 19.96
CA ALA A 164 -9.85 0.86 19.15
C ALA A 164 -10.92 -0.09 19.73
N VAL A 165 -10.51 -1.29 20.21
CA VAL A 165 -11.40 -2.24 20.89
C VAL A 165 -11.91 -1.67 22.22
N ALA A 166 -11.05 -1.03 23.00
CA ALA A 166 -11.45 -0.36 24.23
C ALA A 166 -12.47 0.76 23.97
N ALA A 167 -12.23 1.60 22.96
CA ALA A 167 -13.14 2.65 22.54
C ALA A 167 -14.48 2.09 22.04
N PHE A 168 -14.47 0.99 21.27
CA PHE A 168 -15.68 0.31 20.80
C PHE A 168 -16.51 -0.21 21.99
N ARG A 169 -15.88 -0.87 22.95
CA ARG A 169 -16.54 -1.38 24.17
C ARG A 169 -17.13 -0.26 25.00
N ALA A 170 -16.38 0.81 25.23
CA ALA A 170 -16.85 1.98 25.98
C ALA A 170 -18.06 2.62 25.32
N LYS A 171 -18.03 2.76 23.99
CA LYS A 171 -19.12 3.31 23.19
C LYS A 171 -20.37 2.42 23.26
N ALA A 172 -20.22 1.11 23.12
CA ALA A 172 -21.32 0.15 23.24
C ALA A 172 -21.98 0.19 24.62
N GLN A 173 -21.18 0.23 25.70
CA GLN A 173 -21.68 0.32 27.08
C GLN A 173 -22.43 1.65 27.31
N ASN A 174 -21.91 2.74 26.79
CA ASN A 174 -22.57 4.04 26.92
C ASN A 174 -23.91 4.07 26.20
N TYR A 175 -23.99 3.57 24.97
CA TYR A 175 -25.25 3.51 24.25
C TYR A 175 -26.26 2.54 24.86
N ALA A 176 -25.82 1.40 25.42
CA ALA A 176 -26.72 0.52 26.17
C ALA A 176 -27.43 1.29 27.28
N LYS A 177 -26.69 2.05 28.09
CA LYS A 177 -27.23 2.88 29.17
C LYS A 177 -28.18 3.97 28.65
N LEU A 178 -27.79 4.69 27.57
CA LEU A 178 -28.59 5.77 27.00
C LEU A 178 -29.94 5.27 26.45
N PHE A 179 -29.98 4.04 25.92
CA PHE A 179 -31.20 3.42 25.45
C PHE A 179 -31.97 2.64 26.53
N GLY A 180 -31.54 2.69 27.80
CA GLY A 180 -32.23 2.05 28.94
C GLY A 180 -31.99 0.54 29.06
N TYR A 181 -30.93 0.02 28.44
CA TYR A 181 -30.55 -1.39 28.54
C TYR A 181 -29.52 -1.59 29.65
N ALA A 182 -29.51 -2.77 30.27
CA ALA A 182 -28.57 -3.12 31.36
C ALA A 182 -27.16 -3.38 30.85
N GLY A 183 -27.02 -3.80 29.58
CA GLY A 183 -25.74 -4.11 28.97
C GLY A 183 -25.86 -4.49 27.50
N TYR A 184 -24.82 -5.11 26.96
CA TYR A 184 -24.78 -5.56 25.57
C TYR A 184 -23.97 -6.85 25.41
N VAL A 185 -24.16 -7.51 24.26
CA VAL A 185 -23.32 -8.62 23.79
C VAL A 185 -22.89 -8.31 22.36
N VAL A 186 -21.62 -8.52 22.07
CA VAL A 186 -21.08 -8.38 20.72
C VAL A 186 -21.61 -9.52 19.85
N ARG A 187 -22.16 -9.19 18.67
CA ARG A 187 -22.66 -10.16 17.70
C ARG A 187 -21.62 -10.40 16.60
N GLU A 188 -21.12 -9.33 16.02
CA GLU A 188 -20.18 -9.37 14.92
C GLU A 188 -19.20 -8.22 15.08
N VAL A 189 -17.91 -8.47 14.78
CA VAL A 189 -16.85 -7.45 14.79
C VAL A 189 -15.93 -7.68 13.62
N THR A 190 -15.65 -6.60 12.91
CA THR A 190 -14.61 -6.53 11.88
C THR A 190 -13.62 -5.45 12.28
N MET A 191 -12.35 -5.76 12.20
CA MET A 191 -11.27 -4.80 12.44
C MET A 191 -10.48 -4.59 11.16
N ALA A 192 -10.19 -3.32 10.86
CA ALA A 192 -9.33 -2.93 9.76
C ALA A 192 -8.29 -1.94 10.28
N THR A 193 -7.05 -2.15 9.89
CA THR A 193 -5.98 -1.18 10.08
C THR A 193 -5.69 -0.54 8.74
N SER A 194 -5.67 0.78 8.67
CA SER A 194 -5.23 1.46 7.47
C SER A 194 -3.72 1.52 7.48
N ASP A 195 -3.09 0.89 6.47
CA ASP A 195 -1.70 1.17 6.14
C ASP A 195 -1.55 2.68 5.93
N PRO A 196 -0.48 3.29 6.46
CA PRO A 196 -0.22 4.70 6.23
C PRO A 196 -0.09 4.93 4.73
N GLN A 197 -1.17 5.35 4.10
CA GLN A 197 -1.13 5.80 2.71
C GLN A 197 -0.08 6.93 2.64
N PRO A 198 0.83 6.90 1.66
CA PRO A 198 1.66 8.06 1.39
C PRO A 198 0.70 9.22 1.17
N GLY A 199 0.69 10.17 2.10
CA GLY A 199 -0.03 11.42 1.89
C GLY A 199 0.40 12.00 0.53
N PRO A 200 -0.45 12.82 -0.13
CA PRO A 200 -0.10 13.43 -1.40
C PRO A 200 1.26 14.10 -1.22
N ILE A 201 2.27 13.58 -1.92
CA ILE A 201 3.61 14.14 -1.92
C ILE A 201 3.44 15.55 -2.49
N PRO A 202 3.72 16.62 -1.74
CA PRO A 202 3.81 17.94 -2.33
C PRO A 202 4.87 17.82 -3.43
N ARG A 203 4.46 17.94 -4.69
CA ARG A 203 5.40 18.05 -5.81
C ARG A 203 6.14 19.35 -5.60
N MET A 204 7.22 19.34 -4.83
CA MET A 204 8.21 20.39 -4.89
C MET A 204 8.68 20.45 -6.33
N ARG A 205 8.32 21.53 -7.03
CA ARG A 205 9.04 21.90 -8.23
C ARG A 205 10.48 22.12 -7.80
N MET A 206 11.33 21.13 -8.06
CA MET A 206 12.77 21.33 -8.00
C MET A 206 13.10 22.40 -9.04
N GLN A 207 13.19 23.62 -8.57
CA GLN A 207 13.83 24.68 -9.33
C GLN A 207 15.30 24.27 -9.35
N ALA A 208 15.79 23.91 -10.52
CA ALA A 208 17.16 23.49 -10.75
C ALA A 208 18.09 24.65 -10.37
N ALA A 209 18.53 24.67 -9.14
CA ALA A 209 19.73 25.41 -8.74
C ALA A 209 20.92 24.51 -9.10
N ALA A 210 21.48 24.74 -10.27
CA ALA A 210 22.75 24.18 -10.66
C ALA A 210 23.85 24.83 -9.80
N THR A 211 24.04 24.33 -8.59
CA THR A 211 25.24 24.54 -7.82
C THR A 211 26.02 23.24 -7.81
N SER A 212 27.09 23.21 -8.55
CA SER A 212 28.09 22.16 -8.60
C SER A 212 28.78 22.00 -7.23
N GLY A 213 28.28 21.10 -6.43
CA GLY A 213 28.88 20.64 -5.21
C GLY A 213 28.21 19.34 -4.81
N ALA A 214 29.00 18.30 -4.51
CA ALA A 214 28.50 17.03 -3.99
C ALA A 214 27.98 17.25 -2.54
N GLU A 215 26.82 17.90 -2.43
CA GLU A 215 26.20 18.20 -1.15
C GLU A 215 25.35 17.02 -0.71
N ALA A 216 25.56 16.59 0.53
CA ALA A 216 24.76 15.50 1.12
C ALA A 216 23.28 15.91 1.17
N LEU A 217 22.38 14.98 0.82
CA LEU A 217 20.95 15.23 0.89
C LEU A 217 20.52 15.36 2.37
N SER A 218 20.04 16.55 2.74
CA SER A 218 19.48 16.79 4.06
C SER A 218 18.03 16.26 4.08
N ILE A 219 17.75 15.29 4.95
CA ILE A 219 16.46 14.60 5.02
C ILE A 219 15.93 14.65 6.44
N GLU A 220 14.74 15.25 6.59
CA GLU A 220 13.98 15.21 7.84
C GLU A 220 12.96 14.05 7.79
N PRO A 221 12.82 13.25 8.87
CA PRO A 221 11.83 12.19 8.94
C PRO A 221 10.40 12.75 8.86
N GLY A 222 9.65 12.30 7.87
CA GLY A 222 8.21 12.57 7.80
C GLY A 222 7.42 11.75 8.82
N ARG A 223 6.14 12.09 9.04
CA ARG A 223 5.24 11.34 9.91
C ARG A 223 4.24 10.53 9.08
N ALA A 224 3.77 9.44 9.64
CA ALA A 224 2.68 8.62 9.13
C ALA A 224 1.56 8.59 10.17
N LEU A 225 0.31 8.80 9.73
CA LEU A 225 -0.88 8.58 10.56
C LEU A 225 -1.33 7.14 10.37
N VAL A 226 -1.27 6.34 11.43
CA VAL A 226 -1.78 4.96 11.45
C VAL A 226 -3.12 4.98 12.19
N THR A 227 -4.14 4.31 11.62
CA THR A 227 -5.47 4.26 12.20
C THR A 227 -5.97 2.82 12.24
N ALA A 228 -6.41 2.36 13.39
CA ALA A 228 -7.18 1.12 13.54
C ALA A 228 -8.67 1.46 13.71
N THR A 229 -9.53 0.78 12.99
CA THR A 229 -10.99 0.96 13.06
C THR A 229 -11.66 -0.38 13.36
N VAL A 230 -12.51 -0.37 14.37
CA VAL A 230 -13.37 -1.49 14.75
C VAL A 230 -14.79 -1.15 14.35
N ASN A 231 -15.39 -1.97 13.49
CA ASN A 231 -16.79 -1.92 13.11
C ASN A 231 -17.48 -3.18 13.63
N GLY A 232 -18.70 -3.05 14.12
CA GLY A 232 -19.42 -4.23 14.57
C GLY A 232 -20.86 -3.95 14.97
N THR A 233 -21.56 -5.03 15.26
CA THR A 233 -22.94 -4.99 15.75
C THR A 233 -22.99 -5.58 17.16
N VAL A 234 -23.78 -4.95 18.02
CA VAL A 234 -24.03 -5.41 19.38
C VAL A 234 -25.51 -5.64 19.59
N GLN A 235 -25.85 -6.64 20.38
CA GLN A 235 -27.19 -6.91 20.85
C GLN A 235 -27.34 -6.30 22.25
N MET A 236 -28.27 -5.37 22.40
CA MET A 236 -28.60 -4.78 23.71
C MET A 236 -29.35 -5.80 24.60
N LYS A 237 -29.10 -5.75 25.90
CA LYS A 237 -29.70 -6.63 26.91
C LYS A 237 -30.19 -5.85 28.12
#